data_e1041972d525863c496469d97cfd9981
#
_entry.id   e1041972d525863c496469d97cfd9981
#
_cell.length_a   1.000
_cell.length_b   1.000
_cell.length_c   1.000
_cell.angle_alpha   90.00
_cell.angle_beta   90.00
_cell.angle_gamma   90.00
#
_symmetry.space_group_name_H-M   'P 1'
#
loop_
_entity.id
_entity.type
_entity.pdbx_description
1 polymer ?
#
loop_
_entity_poly.entity_id
_entity_poly.type
_entity_poly.pdbx_seq_one_letter_code
_entity_poly.pdbx_strand_id
1 'polypeptide(L)'
;MTDNNLSPLPVGIFNFESLRSRGFTYVDKTAMLMKIADGPGRYFLSRPRRFGKSLTLSTLDAMFSGKAQLFKGLAAEGWVAGQAEHPCPVLRVDISLTGSCRDTAEFERKLGRQLRFAADDHNVVLSEPDAEGMFDELIHKLYKSCGPVVLLIDEYDKPVLDNLHNVEMAEAMRRSLRSFYTVVKGCEDYLRFVLLTGISKFTKMGVFSAINNLRDISMSEEYGALCGYTQEELEHYFDGWLGVLGQKHGMSRKALLDKIRDYYDGFCFDGVTKVYNPFSTLWMFQERQFRNYWYESGSPSFIPDYLKAHHEFSLEKFRHAEVSPQFITAHEIEQAAPESFLFQAGYLTIESLQEDVLTLDYPNKEVLDSLSEMYALTVYRIDRANQTANDLWRAFSLGDVDTVKMLFNAALASMPYDLFVKADEGFYKAVFLALLRGAGIKSMGEVHGSRGRSDVEVVTPPRVFVIEFKTAKGERTVDSRRLAGLAQIESRGYAEKYAAEGREIVKCAFVVDLEKRALV
;
A
#
# COMPACT_ATOMS: atom_id res chain seq x y z
N MET A 1 -7.78 28.19 16.59
CA MET A 1 -8.34 27.21 17.54
C MET A 1 -7.17 26.58 18.30
N THR A 2 -7.19 26.59 19.59
CA THR A 2 -6.15 25.95 20.42
C THR A 2 -6.36 24.44 20.42
N ASP A 3 -5.30 23.65 20.39
CA ASP A 3 -5.29 22.16 20.34
C ASP A 3 -6.18 21.46 21.38
N ASN A 4 -6.55 22.16 22.44
CA ASN A 4 -7.29 21.60 23.60
C ASN A 4 -8.75 21.18 23.30
N ASN A 5 -9.26 21.41 22.11
CA ASN A 5 -10.65 21.09 21.74
C ASN A 5 -10.77 20.04 20.63
N LEU A 6 -9.67 19.42 20.20
CA LEU A 6 -9.69 18.41 19.15
C LEU A 6 -9.74 17.01 19.75
N SER A 7 -10.59 16.14 19.19
CA SER A 7 -10.56 14.72 19.54
C SER A 7 -9.19 14.14 19.23
N PRO A 8 -8.59 13.34 20.14
CA PRO A 8 -7.26 12.78 19.95
C PRO A 8 -7.25 11.82 18.75
N LEU A 9 -6.12 11.80 18.02
CA LEU A 9 -5.92 10.96 16.86
C LEU A 9 -5.50 9.54 17.28
N PRO A 10 -6.09 8.47 16.72
CA PRO A 10 -5.79 7.08 17.08
C PRO A 10 -4.51 6.56 16.38
N VAL A 11 -3.42 7.34 16.42
CA VAL A 11 -2.16 6.96 15.79
C VAL A 11 -1.60 5.70 16.45
N GLY A 12 -1.46 4.61 15.67
CA GLY A 12 -0.95 3.33 16.16
C GLY A 12 -1.93 2.53 17.01
N ILE A 13 -3.20 2.95 17.10
CA ILE A 13 -4.23 2.24 17.87
C ILE A 13 -5.10 1.42 16.91
N PHE A 14 -5.11 0.10 17.08
CA PHE A 14 -5.89 -0.86 16.28
C PHE A 14 -6.79 -1.76 17.15
N ASN A 15 -6.90 -1.45 18.46
CA ASN A 15 -7.85 -2.08 19.36
C ASN A 15 -9.06 -1.16 19.53
N PHE A 16 -10.25 -1.62 19.13
CA PHE A 16 -11.49 -0.84 19.12
C PHE A 16 -11.92 -0.41 20.53
N GLU A 17 -11.82 -1.32 21.51
CA GLU A 17 -12.16 -1.02 22.90
C GLU A 17 -11.27 0.09 23.49
N SER A 18 -9.95 0.00 23.27
CA SER A 18 -9.00 1.02 23.68
C SER A 18 -9.28 2.37 22.98
N LEU A 19 -9.65 2.33 21.70
CA LEU A 19 -9.97 3.51 20.92
C LEU A 19 -11.21 4.22 21.46
N ARG A 20 -12.30 3.49 21.69
CA ARG A 20 -13.58 4.04 22.15
C ARG A 20 -13.53 4.47 23.62
N SER A 21 -12.95 3.65 24.51
CA SER A 21 -12.88 3.96 25.95
C SER A 21 -12.02 5.20 26.27
N ARG A 22 -11.03 5.51 25.40
CA ARG A 22 -10.14 6.68 25.56
C ARG A 22 -10.59 7.89 24.76
N GLY A 23 -11.73 7.82 24.06
CA GLY A 23 -12.31 8.94 23.32
C GLY A 23 -11.53 9.39 22.09
N PHE A 24 -10.78 8.48 21.45
CA PHE A 24 -10.12 8.78 20.18
C PHE A 24 -11.12 8.93 19.03
N THR A 25 -10.74 9.68 18.02
CA THR A 25 -11.52 9.80 16.77
C THR A 25 -11.71 8.42 16.14
N TYR A 26 -12.94 8.02 15.91
CA TYR A 26 -13.28 6.78 15.19
C TYR A 26 -14.13 7.11 13.96
N VAL A 27 -13.65 6.76 12.79
CA VAL A 27 -14.43 6.85 11.54
C VAL A 27 -15.36 5.64 11.49
N ASP A 28 -16.66 5.89 11.58
CA ASP A 28 -17.66 4.84 11.75
C ASP A 28 -17.85 4.00 10.48
N LYS A 29 -17.42 2.76 10.54
CA LYS A 29 -17.60 1.72 9.51
C LYS A 29 -18.62 0.67 9.91
N THR A 30 -19.26 0.84 11.08
CA THR A 30 -20.07 -0.23 11.67
C THR A 30 -21.34 -0.55 10.87
N ALA A 31 -21.85 0.38 10.04
CA ALA A 31 -22.94 0.08 9.11
C ALA A 31 -22.59 -1.03 8.10
N MET A 32 -21.36 -0.99 7.54
CA MET A 32 -20.88 -2.05 6.65
C MET A 32 -20.58 -3.34 7.42
N LEU A 33 -20.06 -3.23 8.64
CA LEU A 33 -19.78 -4.39 9.49
C LEU A 33 -21.05 -5.14 9.90
N MET A 34 -22.18 -4.45 10.14
CA MET A 34 -23.47 -5.09 10.36
C MET A 34 -23.90 -5.95 9.18
N LYS A 35 -23.78 -5.42 7.95
CA LYS A 35 -24.12 -6.19 6.73
C LYS A 35 -23.27 -7.45 6.59
N ILE A 36 -21.97 -7.36 6.94
CA ILE A 36 -21.08 -8.53 6.94
C ILE A 36 -21.49 -9.52 8.03
N ALA A 37 -21.81 -9.05 9.24
CA ALA A 37 -22.20 -9.88 10.38
C ALA A 37 -23.53 -10.60 10.18
N ASP A 38 -24.48 -9.99 9.45
CA ASP A 38 -25.78 -10.56 9.12
C ASP A 38 -25.76 -11.46 7.86
N GLY A 39 -24.68 -11.44 7.10
CA GLY A 39 -24.53 -12.18 5.86
C GLY A 39 -24.21 -13.67 6.05
N PRO A 40 -23.77 -14.37 4.98
CA PRO A 40 -23.56 -15.83 4.98
C PRO A 40 -22.45 -16.33 5.89
N GLY A 41 -21.74 -15.43 6.56
CA GLY A 41 -20.87 -15.74 7.69
C GLY A 41 -19.44 -16.19 7.37
N ARG A 42 -19.03 -16.25 6.10
CA ARG A 42 -17.65 -16.64 5.75
C ARG A 42 -17.07 -15.69 4.74
N TYR A 43 -16.08 -14.89 5.17
CA TYR A 43 -15.54 -13.79 4.40
C TYR A 43 -14.01 -13.79 4.33
N PHE A 44 -13.52 -13.27 3.24
CA PHE A 44 -12.12 -12.94 3.03
C PHE A 44 -11.96 -11.47 2.65
N LEU A 45 -10.98 -10.78 3.26
CA LEU A 45 -10.66 -9.39 2.97
C LEU A 45 -9.14 -9.21 2.84
N SER A 46 -8.66 -8.89 1.66
CA SER A 46 -7.29 -8.41 1.48
C SER A 46 -7.26 -6.89 1.37
N ARG A 47 -6.29 -6.29 2.03
CA ARG A 47 -5.94 -4.87 1.93
C ARG A 47 -4.44 -4.71 2.21
N PRO A 48 -3.79 -3.70 1.67
CA PRO A 48 -2.41 -3.40 2.02
C PRO A 48 -2.21 -3.21 3.51
N ARG A 49 -0.96 -3.19 3.97
CA ARG A 49 -0.66 -2.89 5.36
C ARG A 49 -1.16 -1.50 5.76
N ARG A 50 -1.52 -1.32 7.03
CA ARG A 50 -1.94 -0.03 7.63
C ARG A 50 -3.29 0.52 7.14
N PHE A 51 -4.13 -0.29 6.51
CA PHE A 51 -5.48 0.11 6.08
C PHE A 51 -6.58 -0.12 7.12
N GLY A 52 -6.28 -0.65 8.29
CA GLY A 52 -7.26 -0.82 9.36
C GLY A 52 -7.90 -2.22 9.46
N LYS A 53 -7.33 -3.26 8.80
CA LYS A 53 -7.81 -4.66 8.89
C LYS A 53 -7.95 -5.13 10.34
N SER A 54 -6.89 -4.97 11.14
CA SER A 54 -6.89 -5.39 12.55
C SER A 54 -7.91 -4.62 13.39
N LEU A 55 -8.16 -3.34 13.09
CA LEU A 55 -9.22 -2.55 13.73
C LEU A 55 -10.61 -3.08 13.33
N THR A 56 -10.80 -3.44 12.06
CA THR A 56 -12.02 -4.09 11.56
C THR A 56 -12.32 -5.38 12.34
N LEU A 57 -11.32 -6.25 12.50
CA LEU A 57 -11.45 -7.48 13.30
C LEU A 57 -11.73 -7.16 14.77
N SER A 58 -11.06 -6.18 15.36
CA SER A 58 -11.30 -5.76 16.75
C SER A 58 -12.69 -5.15 16.96
N THR A 59 -13.23 -4.48 15.95
CA THR A 59 -14.61 -3.95 15.99
C THR A 59 -15.62 -5.08 15.92
N LEU A 60 -15.44 -6.05 15.02
CA LEU A 60 -16.29 -7.24 14.92
C LEU A 60 -16.26 -8.10 16.20
N ASP A 61 -15.07 -8.25 16.80
CA ASP A 61 -14.94 -8.91 18.10
C ASP A 61 -15.84 -8.23 19.15
N ALA A 62 -15.73 -6.91 19.29
CA ALA A 62 -16.57 -6.16 20.22
C ALA A 62 -18.07 -6.22 19.87
N MET A 63 -18.42 -6.27 18.57
CA MET A 63 -19.80 -6.45 18.10
C MET A 63 -20.38 -7.80 18.55
N PHE A 64 -19.72 -8.90 18.18
CA PHE A 64 -20.20 -10.26 18.49
C PHE A 64 -20.12 -10.60 19.98
N SER A 65 -19.17 -10.02 20.71
CA SER A 65 -19.09 -10.12 22.17
C SER A 65 -20.14 -9.26 22.90
N GLY A 66 -20.99 -8.52 22.20
CA GLY A 66 -22.08 -7.73 22.78
C GLY A 66 -21.61 -6.55 23.65
N LYS A 67 -20.46 -5.93 23.37
CA LYS A 67 -19.91 -4.79 24.15
C LYS A 67 -20.65 -3.48 23.81
N ALA A 68 -21.96 -3.43 24.05
CA ALA A 68 -22.87 -2.36 23.60
C ALA A 68 -22.42 -0.94 24.00
N GLN A 69 -21.82 -0.77 25.17
CA GLN A 69 -21.34 0.53 25.66
C GLN A 69 -20.29 1.20 24.73
N LEU A 70 -19.53 0.39 23.95
CA LEU A 70 -18.54 0.91 23.04
C LEU A 70 -19.13 1.47 21.75
N PHE A 71 -20.38 1.09 21.44
CA PHE A 71 -21.06 1.45 20.19
C PHE A 71 -21.99 2.65 20.32
N LYS A 72 -22.08 3.26 21.49
CA LYS A 72 -22.92 4.44 21.69
C LYS A 72 -22.60 5.53 20.67
N GLY A 73 -23.64 5.95 19.93
CA GLY A 73 -23.57 6.96 18.86
C GLY A 73 -23.00 6.43 17.53
N LEU A 74 -22.79 5.13 17.37
CA LEU A 74 -22.38 4.50 16.11
C LEU A 74 -23.57 3.84 15.42
N ALA A 75 -23.46 3.59 14.11
CA ALA A 75 -24.52 2.99 13.32
C ALA A 75 -24.96 1.60 13.85
N ALA A 76 -24.03 0.82 14.43
CA ALA A 76 -24.31 -0.50 14.97
C ALA A 76 -24.85 -0.51 16.42
N GLU A 77 -25.12 0.64 17.04
CA GLU A 77 -25.53 0.70 18.46
C GLU A 77 -26.71 -0.24 18.77
N GLY A 78 -27.78 -0.18 17.97
CA GLY A 78 -28.95 -1.04 18.15
C GLY A 78 -28.70 -2.52 17.88
N TRP A 79 -27.89 -2.82 16.87
CA TRP A 79 -27.50 -4.19 16.53
C TRP A 79 -26.71 -4.86 17.67
N VAL A 80 -25.73 -4.14 18.23
CA VAL A 80 -24.89 -4.66 19.32
C VAL A 80 -25.67 -4.76 20.62
N ALA A 81 -26.62 -3.86 20.87
CA ALA A 81 -27.51 -3.98 22.04
C ALA A 81 -28.34 -5.29 21.99
N GLY A 82 -28.87 -5.68 20.81
CA GLY A 82 -29.53 -6.97 20.61
C GLY A 82 -28.55 -8.15 20.76
N GLN A 83 -27.34 -8.03 20.24
CA GLN A 83 -26.32 -9.08 20.37
C GLN A 83 -25.86 -9.30 21.82
N ALA A 84 -25.93 -8.28 22.67
CA ALA A 84 -25.55 -8.36 24.08
C ALA A 84 -26.45 -9.32 24.91
N GLU A 85 -27.64 -9.62 24.44
CA GLU A 85 -28.54 -10.64 25.05
C GLU A 85 -28.00 -12.07 24.83
N HIS A 86 -27.33 -12.31 23.70
CA HIS A 86 -26.76 -13.58 23.30
C HIS A 86 -25.36 -13.42 22.68
N PRO A 87 -24.35 -13.09 23.49
CA PRO A 87 -23.00 -12.88 22.98
C PRO A 87 -22.40 -14.18 22.45
N CYS A 88 -21.66 -14.08 21.34
CA CYS A 88 -20.93 -15.22 20.78
C CYS A 88 -19.52 -15.29 21.37
N PRO A 89 -18.97 -16.48 21.59
CA PRO A 89 -17.55 -16.63 21.87
C PRO A 89 -16.75 -16.24 20.61
N VAL A 90 -15.76 -15.34 20.78
CA VAL A 90 -14.92 -14.84 19.68
C VAL A 90 -13.52 -15.40 19.82
N LEU A 91 -13.09 -16.17 18.84
CA LEU A 91 -11.74 -16.69 18.74
C LEU A 91 -10.95 -15.84 17.73
N ARG A 92 -9.99 -15.06 18.24
CA ARG A 92 -9.06 -14.28 17.40
C ARG A 92 -7.72 -14.99 17.30
N VAL A 93 -7.24 -15.17 16.08
CA VAL A 93 -5.91 -15.71 15.78
C VAL A 93 -5.16 -14.70 14.92
N ASP A 94 -4.07 -14.15 15.43
CA ASP A 94 -3.18 -13.25 14.70
C ASP A 94 -1.93 -14.01 14.27
N ILE A 95 -1.89 -14.41 13.01
CA ILE A 95 -0.77 -15.18 12.46
C ILE A 95 0.54 -14.37 12.47
N SER A 96 0.46 -13.04 12.46
CA SER A 96 1.65 -12.19 12.53
C SER A 96 2.43 -12.34 13.84
N LEU A 97 1.77 -12.71 14.92
CA LEU A 97 2.41 -12.95 16.22
C LEU A 97 3.31 -14.20 16.25
N THR A 98 3.26 -15.05 15.23
CA THR A 98 4.24 -16.11 15.09
C THR A 98 5.62 -15.55 14.71
N GLY A 99 5.68 -14.35 14.11
CA GLY A 99 6.90 -13.68 13.70
C GLY A 99 7.72 -14.51 12.70
N SER A 100 8.97 -14.18 12.51
CA SER A 100 9.89 -15.01 11.73
C SER A 100 10.15 -16.33 12.45
N CYS A 101 9.96 -17.44 11.74
CA CYS A 101 10.19 -18.79 12.23
C CYS A 101 11.33 -19.44 11.46
N ARG A 102 12.17 -20.20 12.16
CA ARG A 102 13.29 -20.94 11.55
C ARG A 102 12.84 -22.18 10.80
N ASP A 103 11.70 -22.75 11.24
CA ASP A 103 11.10 -23.96 10.69
C ASP A 103 9.60 -24.01 11.02
N THR A 104 8.90 -24.98 10.48
CA THR A 104 7.46 -25.21 10.72
C THR A 104 7.16 -25.62 12.16
N ALA A 105 8.07 -26.34 12.82
CA ALA A 105 7.85 -26.74 14.21
C ALA A 105 7.85 -25.53 15.16
N GLU A 106 8.70 -24.53 14.90
CA GLU A 106 8.65 -23.27 15.64
C GLU A 106 7.37 -22.48 15.37
N PHE A 107 6.91 -22.46 14.13
CA PHE A 107 5.64 -21.86 13.75
C PHE A 107 4.46 -22.51 14.50
N GLU A 108 4.32 -23.82 14.44
CA GLU A 108 3.27 -24.59 15.11
C GLU A 108 3.29 -24.40 16.63
N ARG A 109 4.47 -24.41 17.24
CA ARG A 109 4.63 -24.14 18.68
C ARG A 109 4.16 -22.73 19.06
N LYS A 110 4.49 -21.70 18.26
CA LYS A 110 4.05 -20.32 18.49
C LYS A 110 2.56 -20.17 18.30
N LEU A 111 1.98 -20.81 17.29
CA LEU A 111 0.55 -20.83 17.04
C LEU A 111 -0.20 -21.54 18.18
N GLY A 112 0.27 -22.73 18.59
CA GLY A 112 -0.29 -23.45 19.74
C GLY A 112 -0.25 -22.64 21.04
N ARG A 113 0.77 -21.81 21.25
CA ARG A 113 0.81 -20.87 22.40
C ARG A 113 -0.30 -19.83 22.32
N GLN A 114 -0.60 -19.26 21.15
CA GLN A 114 -1.73 -18.33 21.00
C GLN A 114 -3.06 -19.01 21.29
N LEU A 115 -3.24 -20.25 20.81
CA LEU A 115 -4.47 -21.00 21.06
C LEU A 115 -4.66 -21.32 22.56
N ARG A 116 -3.57 -21.60 23.31
CA ARG A 116 -3.65 -21.76 24.76
C ARG A 116 -4.06 -20.47 25.46
N PHE A 117 -3.51 -19.31 25.08
CA PHE A 117 -3.95 -18.05 25.66
C PHE A 117 -5.42 -17.76 25.34
N ALA A 118 -5.88 -18.01 24.10
CA ALA A 118 -7.28 -17.86 23.77
C ALA A 118 -8.18 -18.85 24.55
N ALA A 119 -7.69 -20.04 24.82
CA ALA A 119 -8.40 -21.02 25.67
C ALA A 119 -8.48 -20.55 27.13
N ASP A 120 -7.40 -20.02 27.67
CA ASP A 120 -7.35 -19.46 29.04
C ASP A 120 -8.34 -18.29 29.19
N ASP A 121 -8.41 -17.38 28.21
CA ASP A 121 -9.35 -16.25 28.19
C ASP A 121 -10.83 -16.72 28.27
N HIS A 122 -11.11 -17.92 27.78
CA HIS A 122 -12.45 -18.55 27.82
C HIS A 122 -12.59 -19.63 28.91
N ASN A 123 -11.62 -19.78 29.80
CA ASN A 123 -11.59 -20.84 30.83
C ASN A 123 -11.70 -22.27 30.25
N VAL A 124 -11.11 -22.50 29.09
CA VAL A 124 -11.06 -23.80 28.41
C VAL A 124 -9.69 -24.45 28.63
N VAL A 125 -9.67 -25.69 29.06
CA VAL A 125 -8.44 -26.49 29.17
C VAL A 125 -8.26 -27.31 27.89
N LEU A 126 -7.10 -27.18 27.23
CA LEU A 126 -6.75 -27.96 26.04
C LEU A 126 -5.92 -29.18 26.41
N SER A 127 -6.17 -30.30 25.74
CA SER A 127 -5.47 -31.58 25.93
C SER A 127 -4.66 -31.99 24.69
N GLU A 128 -5.03 -31.52 23.51
CA GLU A 128 -4.33 -31.86 22.27
C GLU A 128 -2.91 -31.28 22.25
N PRO A 129 -1.91 -32.02 21.72
CA PRO A 129 -0.51 -31.63 21.81
C PRO A 129 -0.08 -30.65 20.72
N ASP A 130 -0.67 -30.70 19.54
CA ASP A 130 -0.31 -29.89 18.36
C ASP A 130 -1.32 -28.77 18.11
N ALA A 131 -0.92 -27.80 17.28
CA ALA A 131 -1.72 -26.61 17.03
C ALA A 131 -3.03 -26.91 16.29
N GLU A 132 -3.04 -27.89 15.39
CA GLU A 132 -4.23 -28.31 14.63
C GLU A 132 -5.28 -28.93 15.57
N GLY A 133 -4.87 -29.90 16.38
CA GLY A 133 -5.73 -30.52 17.37
C GLY A 133 -6.23 -29.54 18.44
N MET A 134 -5.33 -28.64 18.94
CA MET A 134 -5.72 -27.59 19.88
C MET A 134 -6.80 -26.67 19.29
N PHE A 135 -6.69 -26.34 18.01
CA PHE A 135 -7.66 -25.46 17.34
C PHE A 135 -9.02 -26.12 17.19
N ASP A 136 -9.03 -27.37 16.75
CA ASP A 136 -10.25 -28.17 16.67
C ASP A 136 -10.92 -28.32 18.05
N GLU A 137 -10.15 -28.75 19.05
CA GLU A 137 -10.61 -28.94 20.43
C GLU A 137 -11.19 -27.64 21.01
N LEU A 138 -10.51 -26.49 20.76
CA LEU A 138 -10.96 -25.19 21.26
C LEU A 138 -12.32 -24.78 20.67
N ILE A 139 -12.49 -24.90 19.35
CA ILE A 139 -13.77 -24.58 18.68
C ILE A 139 -14.88 -25.45 19.25
N HIS A 140 -14.67 -26.76 19.36
CA HIS A 140 -15.66 -27.70 19.90
C HIS A 140 -16.05 -27.39 21.35
N LYS A 141 -15.08 -27.08 22.21
CA LYS A 141 -15.30 -26.74 23.62
C LYS A 141 -16.02 -25.40 23.77
N LEU A 142 -15.65 -24.40 23.00
CA LEU A 142 -16.35 -23.10 22.98
C LEU A 142 -17.81 -23.26 22.53
N TYR A 143 -18.05 -24.02 21.45
CA TYR A 143 -19.39 -24.27 20.97
C TYR A 143 -20.27 -24.94 22.04
N LYS A 144 -19.74 -25.95 22.72
CA LYS A 144 -20.47 -26.67 23.77
C LYS A 144 -20.81 -25.81 24.99
N SER A 145 -19.94 -24.88 25.35
CA SER A 145 -20.09 -24.03 26.54
C SER A 145 -20.85 -22.73 26.27
N CYS A 146 -20.67 -22.14 25.10
CA CYS A 146 -21.12 -20.77 24.81
C CYS A 146 -21.94 -20.63 23.52
N GLY A 147 -22.06 -21.70 22.72
CA GLY A 147 -22.75 -21.65 21.44
C GLY A 147 -21.86 -21.35 20.23
N PRO A 148 -22.43 -20.97 19.08
CA PRO A 148 -21.70 -20.84 17.82
C PRO A 148 -20.56 -19.85 17.90
N VAL A 149 -19.37 -20.26 17.42
CA VAL A 149 -18.11 -19.52 17.54
C VAL A 149 -17.93 -18.53 16.40
N VAL A 150 -17.43 -17.35 16.70
CA VAL A 150 -16.95 -16.37 15.73
C VAL A 150 -15.43 -16.52 15.61
N LEU A 151 -14.94 -16.76 14.40
CA LEU A 151 -13.52 -16.94 14.10
C LEU A 151 -12.98 -15.76 13.30
N LEU A 152 -11.99 -15.06 13.86
CA LEU A 152 -11.35 -13.91 13.25
C LEU A 152 -9.85 -14.18 13.08
N ILE A 153 -9.36 -14.25 11.84
CA ILE A 153 -7.95 -14.55 11.54
C ILE A 153 -7.30 -13.34 10.88
N ASP A 154 -6.26 -12.80 11.50
CA ASP A 154 -5.49 -11.67 10.97
C ASP A 154 -4.17 -12.12 10.35
N GLU A 155 -3.75 -11.44 9.28
CA GLU A 155 -2.50 -11.64 8.55
C GLU A 155 -2.22 -13.12 8.17
N TYR A 156 -3.24 -13.78 7.60
CA TYR A 156 -3.25 -15.21 7.29
C TYR A 156 -2.08 -15.68 6.41
N ASP A 157 -1.53 -14.80 5.59
CA ASP A 157 -0.52 -15.04 4.56
C ASP A 157 0.92 -14.71 5.01
N LYS A 158 1.07 -14.12 6.19
CA LYS A 158 2.36 -13.60 6.66
C LYS A 158 3.50 -14.63 6.70
N PRO A 159 3.32 -15.87 7.19
CA PRO A 159 4.43 -16.84 7.22
C PRO A 159 4.98 -17.19 5.84
N VAL A 160 4.15 -17.15 4.81
CA VAL A 160 4.58 -17.36 3.42
C VAL A 160 5.27 -16.14 2.88
N LEU A 161 4.68 -14.95 3.07
CA LEU A 161 5.24 -13.68 2.61
C LEU A 161 6.63 -13.39 3.21
N ASP A 162 6.84 -13.71 4.47
CA ASP A 162 8.14 -13.50 5.15
C ASP A 162 9.23 -14.46 4.64
N ASN A 163 8.86 -15.54 3.94
CA ASN A 163 9.78 -16.57 3.44
C ASN A 163 9.87 -16.63 1.90
N LEU A 164 9.40 -15.61 1.17
CA LEU A 164 9.44 -15.60 -0.30
C LEU A 164 10.85 -15.74 -0.89
N HIS A 165 11.87 -15.33 -0.16
CA HIS A 165 13.28 -15.50 -0.54
C HIS A 165 13.80 -16.95 -0.41
N ASN A 166 13.03 -17.83 0.26
CA ASN A 166 13.33 -19.24 0.48
C ASN A 166 12.11 -20.09 0.07
N VAL A 167 12.13 -20.57 -1.16
CA VAL A 167 11.01 -21.32 -1.77
C VAL A 167 10.63 -22.57 -0.97
N GLU A 168 11.62 -23.32 -0.45
CA GLU A 168 11.37 -24.53 0.33
C GLU A 168 10.65 -24.21 1.64
N MET A 169 11.07 -23.15 2.33
CA MET A 169 10.43 -22.69 3.55
C MET A 169 9.03 -22.13 3.29
N ALA A 170 8.86 -21.31 2.26
CA ALA A 170 7.56 -20.79 1.88
C ALA A 170 6.57 -21.94 1.60
N GLU A 171 7.00 -22.97 0.89
CA GLU A 171 6.19 -24.15 0.61
C GLU A 171 5.88 -24.99 1.86
N ALA A 172 6.85 -25.11 2.78
CA ALA A 172 6.62 -25.76 4.07
C ALA A 172 5.59 -25.01 4.92
N MET A 173 5.68 -23.67 4.98
CA MET A 173 4.71 -22.83 5.67
C MET A 173 3.32 -22.92 5.04
N ARG A 174 3.21 -22.99 3.71
CA ARG A 174 1.92 -23.24 3.02
C ARG A 174 1.27 -24.53 3.46
N ARG A 175 2.05 -25.62 3.55
CA ARG A 175 1.51 -26.93 3.99
C ARG A 175 0.97 -26.86 5.43
N SER A 176 1.73 -26.28 6.36
CA SER A 176 1.28 -26.11 7.75
C SER A 176 0.03 -25.23 7.85
N LEU A 177 -0.01 -24.11 7.13
CA LEU A 177 -1.21 -23.25 7.09
C LEU A 177 -2.42 -23.97 6.47
N ARG A 178 -2.23 -24.74 5.40
CA ARG A 178 -3.30 -25.51 4.77
C ARG A 178 -3.90 -26.52 5.73
N SER A 179 -3.07 -27.27 6.48
CA SER A 179 -3.53 -28.21 7.49
C SER A 179 -4.35 -27.48 8.55
N PHE A 180 -3.83 -26.40 9.12
CA PHE A 180 -4.52 -25.57 10.09
C PHE A 180 -5.89 -25.07 9.59
N TYR A 181 -5.99 -24.56 8.35
CA TYR A 181 -7.25 -24.07 7.80
C TYR A 181 -8.25 -25.20 7.42
N THR A 182 -7.77 -26.42 7.26
CA THR A 182 -8.64 -27.58 7.03
C THR A 182 -9.57 -27.84 8.23
N VAL A 183 -9.12 -27.54 9.45
CA VAL A 183 -9.94 -27.60 10.67
C VAL A 183 -11.18 -26.70 10.55
N VAL A 184 -11.04 -25.50 9.98
CA VAL A 184 -12.17 -24.57 9.81
C VAL A 184 -13.31 -25.21 9.01
N LYS A 185 -12.96 -26.02 7.99
CA LYS A 185 -13.94 -26.78 7.21
C LYS A 185 -14.60 -27.90 8.04
N GLY A 186 -13.81 -28.62 8.84
CA GLY A 186 -14.32 -29.68 9.73
C GLY A 186 -15.25 -29.14 10.82
N CYS A 187 -15.04 -27.90 11.23
CA CYS A 187 -15.80 -27.22 12.26
C CYS A 187 -16.96 -26.37 11.73
N GLU A 188 -17.38 -26.51 10.46
CA GLU A 188 -18.35 -25.62 9.80
C GLU A 188 -19.64 -25.44 10.60
N ASP A 189 -20.19 -26.52 11.18
CA ASP A 189 -21.44 -26.54 11.95
C ASP A 189 -21.33 -25.80 13.30
N TYR A 190 -20.11 -25.55 13.77
CA TYR A 190 -19.85 -24.89 15.06
C TYR A 190 -19.53 -23.40 14.89
N LEU A 191 -19.34 -22.94 13.64
CA LEU A 191 -18.94 -21.57 13.32
C LEU A 191 -20.12 -20.74 12.84
N ARG A 192 -20.45 -19.67 13.58
CA ARG A 192 -21.42 -18.65 13.16
C ARG A 192 -20.84 -17.74 12.07
N PHE A 193 -19.57 -17.35 12.23
CA PHE A 193 -18.94 -16.34 11.41
C PHE A 193 -17.45 -16.59 11.29
N VAL A 194 -16.90 -16.35 10.11
CA VAL A 194 -15.46 -16.44 9.84
C VAL A 194 -15.03 -15.24 9.00
N LEU A 195 -14.02 -14.51 9.44
CA LEU A 195 -13.35 -13.50 8.61
C LEU A 195 -11.83 -13.72 8.64
N LEU A 196 -11.27 -13.92 7.46
CA LEU A 196 -9.82 -13.94 7.25
C LEU A 196 -9.37 -12.63 6.64
N THR A 197 -8.28 -12.08 7.16
CA THR A 197 -7.65 -10.90 6.57
C THR A 197 -6.18 -11.16 6.24
N GLY A 198 -5.69 -10.48 5.19
CA GLY A 198 -4.29 -10.53 4.77
C GLY A 198 -3.94 -9.41 3.81
N ILE A 199 -2.75 -9.49 3.23
CA ILE A 199 -2.29 -8.57 2.19
C ILE A 199 -2.62 -9.14 0.83
N SER A 200 -2.39 -10.44 0.63
CA SER A 200 -2.41 -11.12 -0.66
C SER A 200 -3.61 -12.05 -0.82
N LYS A 201 -3.97 -12.32 -2.07
CA LYS A 201 -4.94 -13.33 -2.46
C LYS A 201 -4.25 -14.36 -3.37
N PHE A 202 -3.65 -15.37 -2.76
CA PHE A 202 -3.02 -16.45 -3.52
C PHE A 202 -3.86 -17.72 -3.45
N THR A 203 -4.39 -18.15 -4.58
CA THR A 203 -5.33 -19.27 -4.67
C THR A 203 -4.71 -20.61 -4.25
N LYS A 204 -3.41 -20.78 -4.45
CA LYS A 204 -2.68 -22.00 -4.06
C LYS A 204 -2.21 -22.02 -2.59
N MET A 205 -2.48 -21.00 -1.80
CA MET A 205 -2.23 -21.07 -0.35
C MET A 205 -3.05 -22.16 0.36
N GLY A 206 -3.97 -22.81 -0.38
CA GLY A 206 -4.79 -23.88 0.16
C GLY A 206 -5.94 -23.41 1.05
N VAL A 207 -5.96 -22.14 1.45
CA VAL A 207 -7.02 -21.57 2.30
C VAL A 207 -8.36 -21.58 1.57
N PHE A 208 -8.40 -21.08 0.32
CA PHE A 208 -9.62 -21.03 -0.49
C PHE A 208 -10.13 -22.42 -0.90
N SER A 209 -9.25 -23.43 -0.95
CA SER A 209 -9.64 -24.82 -1.17
C SER A 209 -9.98 -25.55 0.14
N ALA A 210 -9.45 -25.08 1.27
CA ALA A 210 -9.73 -25.63 2.58
C ALA A 210 -11.05 -25.12 3.16
N ILE A 211 -11.40 -23.85 2.93
CA ILE A 211 -12.66 -23.25 3.41
C ILE A 211 -13.59 -23.08 2.21
N ASN A 212 -14.52 -24.01 2.04
CA ASN A 212 -15.54 -23.90 1.02
C ASN A 212 -16.45 -22.69 1.32
N ASN A 213 -16.98 -22.03 0.28
CA ASN A 213 -17.93 -20.91 0.38
C ASN A 213 -17.36 -19.62 1.01
N LEU A 214 -16.05 -19.42 0.99
CA LEU A 214 -15.43 -18.16 1.42
C LEU A 214 -15.76 -17.04 0.41
N ARG A 215 -16.57 -16.06 0.82
CA ARG A 215 -16.91 -14.89 0.00
C ARG A 215 -15.77 -13.89 0.08
N ASP A 216 -15.09 -13.67 -1.03
CA ASP A 216 -14.10 -12.62 -1.15
C ASP A 216 -14.80 -11.27 -1.35
N ILE A 217 -14.57 -10.34 -0.41
CA ILE A 217 -15.12 -8.98 -0.44
C ILE A 217 -14.05 -7.94 -0.78
N SER A 218 -12.85 -8.36 -1.17
CA SER A 218 -11.72 -7.44 -1.39
C SER A 218 -11.97 -6.45 -2.53
N MET A 219 -12.70 -6.86 -3.56
CA MET A 219 -13.03 -6.00 -4.71
C MET A 219 -14.54 -5.68 -4.80
N SER A 220 -15.29 -5.89 -3.73
CA SER A 220 -16.72 -5.60 -3.72
C SER A 220 -16.96 -4.11 -3.52
N GLU A 221 -17.73 -3.48 -4.43
CA GLU A 221 -18.14 -2.07 -4.32
C GLU A 221 -18.86 -1.77 -2.99
N GLU A 222 -19.64 -2.74 -2.48
CA GLU A 222 -20.35 -2.61 -1.20
C GLU A 222 -19.38 -2.38 -0.04
N TYR A 223 -18.13 -2.86 -0.14
CA TYR A 223 -17.12 -2.83 0.91
C TYR A 223 -15.84 -2.07 0.51
N GLY A 224 -15.88 -1.30 -0.58
CA GLY A 224 -14.74 -0.49 -1.05
C GLY A 224 -14.21 0.47 0.00
N ALA A 225 -15.10 1.10 0.75
CA ALA A 225 -14.79 2.03 1.83
C ALA A 225 -14.63 1.38 3.22
N LEU A 226 -14.70 0.05 3.36
CA LEU A 226 -14.62 -0.63 4.65
C LEU A 226 -13.30 -0.35 5.37
N CYS A 227 -12.21 -0.29 4.63
CA CYS A 227 -10.89 0.07 5.09
C CYS A 227 -10.41 1.32 4.34
N GLY A 228 -9.84 2.28 5.05
CA GLY A 228 -9.47 3.59 4.49
C GLY A 228 -10.50 4.67 4.87
N TYR A 229 -10.21 5.91 4.49
CA TYR A 229 -11.14 7.04 4.68
C TYR A 229 -11.57 7.58 3.33
N THR A 230 -12.87 7.81 3.14
CA THR A 230 -13.36 8.55 1.96
C THR A 230 -13.10 10.06 2.13
N GLN A 231 -13.29 10.83 1.06
CA GLN A 231 -13.16 12.30 1.11
C GLN A 231 -14.16 12.90 2.11
N GLU A 232 -15.41 12.43 2.10
CA GLU A 232 -16.47 12.90 2.99
C GLU A 232 -16.15 12.56 4.46
N GLU A 233 -15.63 11.37 4.72
CA GLU A 233 -15.22 10.96 6.05
C GLU A 233 -14.01 11.78 6.54
N LEU A 234 -13.03 12.03 5.69
CA LEU A 234 -11.89 12.90 6.00
C LEU A 234 -12.37 14.29 6.43
N GLU A 235 -13.27 14.90 5.66
CA GLU A 235 -13.78 16.23 5.95
C GLU A 235 -14.69 16.28 7.16
N HIS A 236 -15.48 15.22 7.40
CA HIS A 236 -16.40 15.15 8.53
C HIS A 236 -15.68 14.89 9.87
N TYR A 237 -14.86 13.86 9.93
CA TYR A 237 -14.25 13.43 11.20
C TYR A 237 -13.00 14.25 11.59
N PHE A 238 -12.33 14.87 10.63
CA PHE A 238 -11.08 15.60 10.86
C PHE A 238 -11.18 17.10 10.56
N ASP A 239 -12.38 17.69 10.50
CA ASP A 239 -12.58 19.10 10.16
C ASP A 239 -11.73 20.06 11.02
N GLY A 240 -11.71 19.86 12.33
CA GLY A 240 -10.90 20.66 13.23
C GLY A 240 -9.39 20.52 12.95
N TRP A 241 -8.91 19.30 12.66
CA TRP A 241 -7.52 19.05 12.30
C TRP A 241 -7.14 19.67 10.96
N LEU A 242 -8.05 19.65 9.98
CA LEU A 242 -7.89 20.34 8.71
C LEU A 242 -7.75 21.85 8.90
N GLY A 243 -8.52 22.42 9.83
CA GLY A 243 -8.40 23.85 10.18
C GLY A 243 -7.02 24.20 10.74
N VAL A 244 -6.51 23.40 11.68
CA VAL A 244 -5.16 23.58 12.26
C VAL A 244 -4.06 23.43 11.21
N LEU A 245 -4.17 22.40 10.36
CA LEU A 245 -3.18 22.15 9.30
C LEU A 245 -3.17 23.27 8.25
N GLY A 246 -4.35 23.75 7.82
CA GLY A 246 -4.49 24.86 6.89
C GLY A 246 -3.87 26.15 7.42
N GLN A 247 -4.10 26.46 8.70
CA GLN A 247 -3.51 27.62 9.36
C GLN A 247 -1.98 27.52 9.42
N LYS A 248 -1.44 26.34 9.80
CA LYS A 248 0.01 26.12 9.87
C LYS A 248 0.71 26.33 8.52
N HIS A 249 0.07 25.89 7.43
CA HIS A 249 0.65 25.99 6.08
C HIS A 249 0.23 27.23 5.30
N GLY A 250 -0.61 28.11 5.87
CA GLY A 250 -1.11 29.30 5.19
C GLY A 250 -1.94 28.97 3.93
N MET A 251 -2.65 27.83 3.93
CA MET A 251 -3.42 27.34 2.78
C MET A 251 -4.92 27.56 2.96
N SER A 252 -5.61 27.88 1.85
CA SER A 252 -7.06 27.81 1.82
C SER A 252 -7.54 26.37 1.98
N ARG A 253 -8.78 26.15 2.44
CA ARG A 253 -9.37 24.80 2.59
C ARG A 253 -9.24 24.00 1.30
N LYS A 254 -9.57 24.58 0.15
CA LYS A 254 -9.48 23.92 -1.15
C LYS A 254 -8.05 23.50 -1.48
N ALA A 255 -7.09 24.41 -1.38
CA ALA A 255 -5.68 24.12 -1.68
C ALA A 255 -5.11 23.05 -0.74
N LEU A 256 -5.54 23.05 0.54
CA LEU A 256 -5.15 22.05 1.51
C LEU A 256 -5.69 20.66 1.13
N LEU A 257 -6.99 20.55 0.85
CA LEU A 257 -7.63 19.29 0.47
C LEU A 257 -7.05 18.74 -0.84
N ASP A 258 -6.80 19.58 -1.83
CA ASP A 258 -6.16 19.17 -3.09
C ASP A 258 -4.75 18.60 -2.82
N LYS A 259 -3.97 19.23 -1.91
CA LYS A 259 -2.66 18.74 -1.53
C LYS A 259 -2.72 17.42 -0.73
N ILE A 260 -3.67 17.27 0.19
CA ILE A 260 -3.86 16.03 0.95
C ILE A 260 -4.24 14.90 -0.01
N ARG A 261 -5.11 15.17 -0.99
CA ARG A 261 -5.51 14.21 -2.03
C ARG A 261 -4.31 13.75 -2.86
N ASP A 262 -3.50 14.69 -3.35
CA ASP A 262 -2.29 14.38 -4.13
C ASP A 262 -1.31 13.47 -3.36
N TYR A 263 -1.21 13.67 -2.04
CA TYR A 263 -0.26 12.91 -1.21
C TYR A 263 -0.76 11.56 -0.74
N TYR A 264 -2.05 11.40 -0.35
CA TYR A 264 -2.51 10.26 0.46
C TYR A 264 -3.79 9.58 -0.02
N ASP A 265 -4.52 10.16 -0.97
CA ASP A 265 -5.73 9.58 -1.56
C ASP A 265 -5.40 8.59 -2.70
N GLY A 266 -6.43 8.09 -3.35
CA GLY A 266 -6.34 7.40 -4.63
C GLY A 266 -6.23 5.88 -4.53
N PHE A 267 -6.18 5.30 -3.35
CA PHE A 267 -6.31 3.85 -3.23
C PHE A 267 -7.73 3.43 -3.60
N CYS A 268 -7.85 2.62 -4.64
CA CYS A 268 -9.11 2.08 -5.13
C CYS A 268 -8.98 0.57 -5.33
N PHE A 269 -9.87 -0.20 -4.70
CA PHE A 269 -9.81 -1.66 -4.72
C PHE A 269 -10.97 -2.28 -5.51
N ASP A 270 -12.03 -1.52 -5.73
CA ASP A 270 -13.28 -1.95 -6.38
C ASP A 270 -13.49 -1.34 -7.77
N GLY A 271 -12.60 -0.43 -8.19
CA GLY A 271 -12.71 0.32 -9.45
C GLY A 271 -13.56 1.59 -9.35
N VAL A 272 -14.17 1.89 -8.20
CA VAL A 272 -15.10 3.02 -7.99
C VAL A 272 -14.70 3.89 -6.81
N THR A 273 -14.48 3.27 -5.65
CA THR A 273 -14.32 3.98 -4.36
C THR A 273 -12.86 4.30 -4.09
N LYS A 274 -12.50 5.58 -4.12
CA LYS A 274 -11.17 6.06 -3.71
C LYS A 274 -11.13 6.33 -2.22
N VAL A 275 -10.04 5.90 -1.58
CA VAL A 275 -9.84 6.08 -0.14
C VAL A 275 -8.42 6.54 0.18
N TYR A 276 -8.32 7.32 1.25
CA TYR A 276 -7.06 7.71 1.88
C TYR A 276 -6.48 6.57 2.70
N ASN A 277 -5.16 6.44 2.73
CA ASN A 277 -4.50 5.59 3.70
C ASN A 277 -4.66 6.16 5.12
N PRO A 278 -5.26 5.43 6.07
CA PRO A 278 -5.50 5.94 7.43
C PRO A 278 -4.23 6.28 8.18
N PHE A 279 -3.19 5.47 8.03
CA PHE A 279 -1.93 5.64 8.74
C PHE A 279 -1.23 6.94 8.36
N SER A 280 -1.03 7.16 7.06
CA SER A 280 -0.38 8.38 6.57
C SER A 280 -1.19 9.63 6.88
N THR A 281 -2.51 9.55 6.74
CA THR A 281 -3.44 10.65 7.05
C THR A 281 -3.37 11.04 8.53
N LEU A 282 -3.39 10.07 9.43
CA LEU A 282 -3.29 10.33 10.87
C LEU A 282 -1.93 10.91 11.27
N TRP A 283 -0.84 10.38 10.72
CA TRP A 283 0.50 10.92 10.97
C TRP A 283 0.68 12.32 10.40
N MET A 284 0.13 12.61 9.20
CA MET A 284 0.12 13.96 8.65
C MET A 284 -0.54 14.95 9.60
N PHE A 285 -1.69 14.61 10.18
CA PHE A 285 -2.35 15.47 11.18
C PHE A 285 -1.53 15.58 12.46
N GLN A 286 -1.00 14.48 12.97
CA GLN A 286 -0.21 14.45 14.21
C GLN A 286 1.06 15.30 14.11
N GLU A 287 1.85 15.11 13.03
CA GLU A 287 3.10 15.84 12.79
C GLU A 287 2.85 17.23 12.16
N ARG A 288 1.66 17.41 11.58
CA ARG A 288 1.29 18.62 10.80
C ARG A 288 2.27 18.88 9.66
N GLN A 289 2.71 17.79 9.00
CA GLN A 289 3.66 17.82 7.89
C GLN A 289 3.24 16.83 6.80
N PHE A 290 3.63 17.11 5.55
CA PHE A 290 3.48 16.19 4.42
C PHE A 290 4.78 15.41 4.26
N ARG A 291 4.74 14.10 4.48
CA ARG A 291 5.87 13.15 4.37
C ARG A 291 5.39 11.78 3.89
N ASN A 292 6.32 10.90 3.56
CA ASN A 292 6.06 9.54 3.11
C ASN A 292 5.98 8.57 4.31
N TYR A 293 4.95 8.69 5.14
CA TYR A 293 4.79 7.94 6.40
C TYR A 293 4.55 6.45 6.20
N TRP A 294 3.81 6.09 5.14
CA TRP A 294 3.47 4.69 4.88
C TRP A 294 4.71 3.85 4.58
N TYR A 295 5.63 4.39 3.79
CA TYR A 295 6.88 3.73 3.43
C TYR A 295 7.74 3.36 4.65
N GLU A 296 7.88 4.26 5.61
CA GLU A 296 8.70 4.05 6.81
C GLU A 296 8.22 2.87 7.67
N SER A 297 6.94 2.52 7.61
CA SER A 297 6.33 1.53 8.51
C SER A 297 5.47 0.46 7.84
N GLY A 298 5.08 0.68 6.60
CA GLY A 298 4.10 -0.15 5.88
C GLY A 298 4.71 -1.03 4.79
N SER A 299 5.93 -0.74 4.33
CA SER A 299 6.58 -1.50 3.26
C SER A 299 6.87 -2.93 3.70
N PRO A 300 6.34 -3.93 2.97
CA PRO A 300 6.70 -5.31 3.24
C PRO A 300 8.19 -5.55 2.98
N SER A 301 8.85 -6.30 3.86
CA SER A 301 10.30 -6.58 3.79
C SER A 301 10.74 -7.29 2.52
N PHE A 302 9.82 -8.01 1.86
CA PHE A 302 10.08 -8.76 0.64
C PHE A 302 10.10 -7.91 -0.65
N ILE A 303 9.53 -6.68 -0.63
CA ILE A 303 9.46 -5.83 -1.83
C ILE A 303 10.84 -5.49 -2.40
N PRO A 304 11.83 -5.09 -1.60
CA PRO A 304 13.17 -4.84 -2.12
C PRO A 304 13.78 -6.05 -2.84
N ASP A 305 13.59 -7.25 -2.31
CA ASP A 305 14.14 -8.47 -2.91
C ASP A 305 13.36 -8.87 -4.18
N TYR A 306 12.05 -8.67 -4.19
CA TYR A 306 11.22 -8.86 -5.37
C TYR A 306 11.63 -7.90 -6.50
N LEU A 307 11.83 -6.62 -6.21
CA LEU A 307 12.26 -5.63 -7.19
C LEU A 307 13.67 -5.95 -7.76
N LYS A 308 14.60 -6.43 -6.93
CA LYS A 308 15.92 -6.90 -7.40
C LYS A 308 15.82 -8.08 -8.37
N ALA A 309 14.93 -9.03 -8.09
CA ALA A 309 14.71 -10.19 -8.95
C ALA A 309 14.07 -9.81 -10.29
N HIS A 310 13.33 -8.70 -10.34
CA HIS A 310 12.59 -8.20 -11.50
C HIS A 310 13.10 -6.82 -11.95
N HIS A 311 14.40 -6.59 -11.89
CA HIS A 311 15.06 -5.31 -12.18
C HIS A 311 14.93 -4.81 -13.63
N GLU A 312 14.44 -5.63 -14.53
CA GLU A 312 14.19 -5.29 -15.94
C GLU A 312 12.99 -4.36 -16.17
N PHE A 313 12.17 -4.13 -15.12
CA PHE A 313 10.99 -3.28 -15.24
C PHE A 313 11.31 -1.83 -14.85
N SER A 314 10.94 -0.91 -15.73
CA SER A 314 10.87 0.52 -15.40
C SER A 314 9.61 0.81 -14.59
N LEU A 315 9.68 1.72 -13.60
CA LEU A 315 8.51 2.19 -12.85
C LEU A 315 7.46 2.83 -13.76
N GLU A 316 7.88 3.43 -14.88
CA GLU A 316 6.96 4.01 -15.87
C GLU A 316 6.06 2.96 -16.56
N LYS A 317 6.51 1.70 -16.61
CA LYS A 317 5.73 0.60 -17.19
C LYS A 317 4.41 0.36 -16.45
N PHE A 318 4.37 0.67 -15.16
CA PHE A 318 3.18 0.44 -14.34
C PHE A 318 2.17 1.59 -14.37
N ARG A 319 2.53 2.72 -15.02
CA ARG A 319 1.59 3.83 -15.20
C ARG A 319 0.60 3.50 -16.29
N HIS A 320 -0.69 3.63 -15.96
CA HIS A 320 -1.79 3.31 -16.88
C HIS A 320 -1.66 1.90 -17.48
N ALA A 321 -1.15 0.94 -16.69
CA ALA A 321 -0.98 -0.43 -17.14
C ALA A 321 -2.33 -1.13 -17.27
N GLU A 322 -2.64 -1.63 -18.44
CA GLU A 322 -3.87 -2.38 -18.71
C GLU A 322 -3.69 -3.86 -18.35
N VAL A 323 -4.60 -4.39 -17.55
CA VAL A 323 -4.61 -5.79 -17.12
C VAL A 323 -6.03 -6.36 -17.17
N SER A 324 -6.13 -7.67 -17.32
CA SER A 324 -7.44 -8.34 -17.20
C SER A 324 -7.84 -8.47 -15.72
N PRO A 325 -9.13 -8.53 -15.36
CA PRO A 325 -9.57 -8.68 -13.97
C PRO A 325 -9.04 -9.93 -13.26
N GLN A 326 -8.63 -10.96 -14.04
CA GLN A 326 -8.03 -12.18 -13.49
C GLN A 326 -6.59 -11.98 -12.99
N PHE A 327 -5.94 -10.86 -13.29
CA PHE A 327 -4.55 -10.62 -12.89
C PHE A 327 -4.33 -10.73 -11.38
N ILE A 328 -5.36 -10.43 -10.57
CA ILE A 328 -5.32 -10.48 -9.11
C ILE A 328 -5.29 -11.94 -8.61
N THR A 329 -5.84 -12.87 -9.39
CA THR A 329 -5.86 -14.30 -9.07
C THR A 329 -4.55 -14.98 -9.49
N ALA A 330 -3.44 -14.59 -8.90
CA ALA A 330 -2.19 -15.30 -9.10
C ALA A 330 -2.24 -16.68 -8.45
N HIS A 331 -1.84 -17.71 -9.20
CA HIS A 331 -1.84 -19.08 -8.67
C HIS A 331 -0.71 -19.34 -7.68
N GLU A 332 0.44 -18.68 -7.85
CA GLU A 332 1.61 -18.77 -6.97
C GLU A 332 2.25 -17.39 -6.84
N ILE A 333 2.69 -17.05 -5.63
CA ILE A 333 3.35 -15.77 -5.35
C ILE A 333 4.60 -15.59 -6.21
N GLU A 334 5.38 -16.67 -6.35
CA GLU A 334 6.65 -16.67 -7.07
C GLU A 334 6.46 -16.49 -8.58
N GLN A 335 5.26 -16.75 -9.09
CA GLN A 335 4.89 -16.63 -10.50
C GLN A 335 3.92 -15.45 -10.75
N ALA A 336 3.59 -14.70 -9.70
CA ALA A 336 2.69 -13.56 -9.83
C ALA A 336 3.31 -12.49 -10.75
N ALA A 337 2.51 -11.98 -11.67
CA ALA A 337 2.91 -10.83 -12.47
C ALA A 337 3.25 -9.64 -11.54
N PRO A 338 4.27 -8.83 -11.87
CA PRO A 338 4.65 -7.67 -11.06
C PRO A 338 3.47 -6.75 -10.74
N GLU A 339 2.57 -6.54 -11.67
CA GLU A 339 1.36 -5.73 -11.51
C GLU A 339 0.45 -6.27 -10.40
N SER A 340 0.19 -7.59 -10.40
CA SER A 340 -0.62 -8.27 -9.38
C SER A 340 -0.01 -8.14 -7.99
N PHE A 341 1.30 -8.36 -7.92
CA PHE A 341 2.04 -8.32 -6.67
C PHE A 341 2.08 -6.90 -6.07
N LEU A 342 2.40 -5.89 -6.90
CA LEU A 342 2.44 -4.49 -6.50
C LEU A 342 1.06 -3.95 -6.12
N PHE A 343 0.00 -4.37 -6.82
CA PHE A 343 -1.38 -4.02 -6.47
C PHE A 343 -1.76 -4.55 -5.08
N GLN A 344 -1.55 -5.82 -4.82
CA GLN A 344 -1.88 -6.44 -3.53
C GLN A 344 -1.06 -5.84 -2.38
N ALA A 345 0.20 -5.50 -2.63
CA ALA A 345 1.05 -4.83 -1.66
C ALA A 345 0.71 -3.34 -1.45
N GLY A 346 -0.15 -2.73 -2.31
CA GLY A 346 -0.59 -1.35 -2.21
C GLY A 346 0.29 -0.33 -2.92
N TYR A 347 1.19 -0.78 -3.79
CA TYR A 347 1.99 0.13 -4.62
C TYR A 347 1.27 0.53 -5.91
N LEU A 348 0.33 -0.29 -6.38
CA LEU A 348 -0.56 0.05 -7.47
C LEU A 348 -2.01 0.07 -6.97
N THR A 349 -2.85 0.75 -7.72
CA THR A 349 -4.28 0.89 -7.47
C THR A 349 -5.06 0.77 -8.77
N ILE A 350 -6.36 0.51 -8.71
CA ILE A 350 -7.24 0.57 -9.88
C ILE A 350 -7.53 2.04 -10.17
N GLU A 351 -7.05 2.52 -11.30
CA GLU A 351 -7.34 3.86 -11.80
C GLU A 351 -8.73 3.92 -12.43
N SER A 352 -9.06 2.91 -13.24
CA SER A 352 -10.36 2.77 -13.89
C SER A 352 -10.67 1.31 -14.21
N LEU A 353 -11.96 1.01 -14.31
CA LEU A 353 -12.50 -0.25 -14.81
C LEU A 353 -13.40 0.07 -16.01
N GLN A 354 -13.07 -0.43 -17.18
CA GLN A 354 -13.86 -0.27 -18.40
C GLN A 354 -14.09 -1.65 -19.03
N GLU A 355 -15.35 -2.06 -19.09
CA GLU A 355 -15.74 -3.41 -19.55
C GLU A 355 -14.97 -4.48 -18.74
N ASP A 356 -14.08 -5.24 -19.40
CA ASP A 356 -13.25 -6.28 -18.78
C ASP A 356 -11.76 -5.89 -18.70
N VAL A 357 -11.43 -4.59 -18.75
CA VAL A 357 -10.06 -4.10 -18.66
C VAL A 357 -9.92 -3.21 -17.43
N LEU A 358 -8.98 -3.56 -16.54
CA LEU A 358 -8.55 -2.73 -15.43
C LEU A 358 -7.33 -1.92 -15.87
N THR A 359 -7.37 -0.62 -15.64
CA THR A 359 -6.19 0.24 -15.75
C THR A 359 -5.62 0.44 -14.35
N LEU A 360 -4.32 0.20 -14.19
CA LEU A 360 -3.60 0.38 -12.93
C LEU A 360 -2.70 1.62 -13.02
N ASP A 361 -2.57 2.34 -11.91
CA ASP A 361 -1.55 3.39 -11.73
C ASP A 361 -1.11 3.43 -10.26
N TYR A 362 -0.17 4.29 -9.93
CA TYR A 362 0.19 4.60 -8.54
C TYR A 362 -0.95 5.35 -7.86
N PRO A 363 -1.30 5.02 -6.61
CA PRO A 363 -2.42 5.66 -5.94
C PRO A 363 -2.17 7.15 -5.71
N ASN A 364 -0.95 7.53 -5.34
CA ASN A 364 -0.64 8.90 -4.94
C ASN A 364 0.87 9.20 -4.95
N LYS A 365 1.19 10.46 -4.63
CA LYS A 365 2.57 10.94 -4.56
C LYS A 365 3.40 10.20 -3.51
N GLU A 366 2.88 9.94 -2.31
CA GLU A 366 3.61 9.24 -1.25
C GLU A 366 4.13 7.88 -1.74
N VAL A 367 3.27 7.09 -2.36
CA VAL A 367 3.61 5.75 -2.83
C VAL A 367 4.60 5.78 -3.99
N LEU A 368 4.38 6.68 -4.95
CA LEU A 368 5.27 6.81 -6.11
C LEU A 368 6.67 7.28 -5.70
N ASP A 369 6.77 8.29 -4.83
CA ASP A 369 8.05 8.80 -4.33
C ASP A 369 8.79 7.71 -3.54
N SER A 370 8.08 7.00 -2.66
CA SER A 370 8.65 5.94 -1.82
C SER A 370 9.15 4.75 -2.63
N LEU A 371 8.38 4.30 -3.62
CA LEU A 371 8.81 3.21 -4.50
C LEU A 371 10.00 3.63 -5.36
N SER A 372 10.02 4.89 -5.81
CA SER A 372 11.13 5.44 -6.60
C SER A 372 12.42 5.50 -5.77
N GLU A 373 12.35 5.92 -4.51
CA GLU A 373 13.48 5.91 -3.58
C GLU A 373 13.97 4.47 -3.33
N MET A 374 13.05 3.54 -3.07
CA MET A 374 13.38 2.13 -2.90
C MET A 374 14.08 1.56 -4.14
N TYR A 375 13.58 1.88 -5.32
CA TYR A 375 14.15 1.43 -6.59
C TYR A 375 15.57 1.98 -6.78
N ALA A 376 15.78 3.29 -6.50
CA ALA A 376 17.10 3.92 -6.57
C ALA A 376 18.12 3.25 -5.63
N LEU A 377 17.72 2.93 -4.41
CA LEU A 377 18.58 2.31 -3.41
C LEU A 377 18.84 0.82 -3.67
N THR A 378 17.82 0.05 -4.07
CA THR A 378 17.91 -1.41 -4.10
C THR A 378 18.27 -1.98 -5.47
N VAL A 379 17.69 -1.43 -6.54
CA VAL A 379 17.92 -1.89 -7.92
C VAL A 379 19.11 -1.17 -8.53
N TYR A 380 19.07 0.16 -8.51
CA TYR A 380 20.15 0.96 -9.09
C TYR A 380 21.38 1.09 -8.17
N ARG A 381 21.26 0.72 -6.87
CA ARG A 381 22.32 0.78 -5.86
C ARG A 381 23.01 2.15 -5.78
N ILE A 382 22.20 3.21 -5.91
CA ILE A 382 22.70 4.58 -5.83
C ILE A 382 22.91 4.93 -4.35
N ASP A 383 24.16 4.93 -3.93
CA ASP A 383 24.55 5.35 -2.59
C ASP A 383 24.28 6.85 -2.39
N ARG A 384 23.81 7.23 -1.18
CA ARG A 384 23.52 8.62 -0.79
C ARG A 384 22.38 9.29 -1.59
N ALA A 385 21.36 8.51 -2.00
CA ALA A 385 20.20 9.07 -2.72
C ALA A 385 19.63 10.32 -2.03
N ASN A 386 19.53 10.35 -0.71
CA ASN A 386 19.02 11.50 0.06
C ASN A 386 19.90 12.76 -0.01
N GLN A 387 21.21 12.63 -0.07
CA GLN A 387 22.09 13.80 -0.21
C GLN A 387 22.04 14.35 -1.63
N THR A 388 22.11 13.47 -2.61
CA THR A 388 21.92 13.78 -4.03
C THR A 388 20.56 14.43 -4.28
N ALA A 389 19.52 14.01 -3.55
CA ALA A 389 18.18 14.57 -3.58
C ALA A 389 18.14 16.07 -3.26
N ASN A 390 18.72 16.47 -2.14
CA ASN A 390 18.73 17.87 -1.72
C ASN A 390 19.53 18.75 -2.70
N ASP A 391 20.63 18.23 -3.21
CA ASP A 391 21.48 18.95 -4.15
C ASP A 391 20.80 19.07 -5.52
N LEU A 392 20.09 18.05 -6.00
CA LEU A 392 19.26 18.12 -7.20
C LEU A 392 18.15 19.15 -7.06
N TRP A 393 17.43 19.15 -5.92
CA TRP A 393 16.38 20.14 -5.68
C TRP A 393 16.91 21.58 -5.74
N ARG A 394 18.08 21.83 -5.14
CA ARG A 394 18.74 23.14 -5.21
C ARG A 394 19.14 23.50 -6.63
N ALA A 395 19.77 22.59 -7.36
CA ALA A 395 20.19 22.81 -8.74
C ALA A 395 19.00 23.17 -9.64
N PHE A 396 17.90 22.42 -9.56
CA PHE A 396 16.66 22.74 -10.29
C PHE A 396 16.05 24.07 -9.86
N SER A 397 16.02 24.36 -8.56
CA SER A 397 15.49 25.64 -8.05
C SER A 397 16.33 26.84 -8.51
N LEU A 398 17.63 26.68 -8.69
CA LEU A 398 18.55 27.72 -9.18
C LEU A 398 18.61 27.77 -10.71
N GLY A 399 18.14 26.77 -11.43
CA GLY A 399 18.25 26.66 -12.88
C GLY A 399 19.63 26.17 -13.34
N ASP A 400 20.40 25.58 -12.44
CA ASP A 400 21.75 25.09 -12.69
C ASP A 400 21.75 23.71 -13.33
N VAL A 401 21.58 23.68 -14.64
CA VAL A 401 21.53 22.46 -15.46
C VAL A 401 22.86 21.69 -15.43
N ASP A 402 23.99 22.38 -15.32
CA ASP A 402 25.29 21.71 -15.30
C ASP A 402 25.51 20.95 -14.00
N THR A 403 25.09 21.51 -12.86
CA THR A 403 25.07 20.79 -11.59
C THR A 403 24.09 19.59 -11.64
N VAL A 404 22.92 19.70 -12.26
CA VAL A 404 22.00 18.56 -12.46
C VAL A 404 22.70 17.44 -13.24
N LYS A 405 23.38 17.74 -14.34
CA LYS A 405 24.16 16.77 -15.13
C LYS A 405 25.24 16.10 -14.31
N MET A 406 26.02 16.90 -13.57
CA MET A 406 27.11 16.39 -12.72
C MET A 406 26.58 15.41 -11.66
N LEU A 407 25.49 15.74 -10.97
CA LEU A 407 24.88 14.90 -9.94
C LEU A 407 24.31 13.61 -10.53
N PHE A 408 23.67 13.70 -11.71
CA PHE A 408 23.17 12.51 -12.40
C PHE A 408 24.30 11.59 -12.85
N ASN A 409 25.37 12.14 -13.40
CA ASN A 409 26.55 11.36 -13.79
C ASN A 409 27.24 10.70 -12.59
N ALA A 410 27.29 11.37 -11.44
CA ALA A 410 27.80 10.77 -10.21
C ALA A 410 26.93 9.59 -9.76
N ALA A 411 25.60 9.70 -9.88
CA ALA A 411 24.69 8.60 -9.62
C ALA A 411 24.90 7.42 -10.59
N LEU A 412 24.98 7.68 -11.90
CA LEU A 412 25.27 6.65 -12.90
C LEU A 412 26.60 5.93 -12.64
N ALA A 413 27.63 6.66 -12.22
CA ALA A 413 28.95 6.10 -11.92
C ALA A 413 28.95 5.17 -10.69
N SER A 414 27.99 5.27 -9.79
CA SER A 414 27.84 4.39 -8.63
C SER A 414 27.08 3.09 -8.94
N MET A 415 26.42 3.00 -10.10
CA MET A 415 25.58 1.86 -10.46
C MET A 415 26.40 0.66 -10.93
N PRO A 416 25.92 -0.59 -10.66
CA PRO A 416 26.53 -1.80 -11.19
C PRO A 416 26.61 -1.82 -12.71
N TYR A 417 27.74 -2.30 -13.27
CA TYR A 417 28.00 -2.27 -14.71
C TYR A 417 27.02 -3.16 -15.53
N ASP A 418 26.53 -4.22 -14.93
CA ASP A 418 25.61 -5.18 -15.53
C ASP A 418 24.25 -4.58 -15.87
N LEU A 419 23.82 -3.54 -15.17
CA LEU A 419 22.60 -2.79 -15.50
C LEU A 419 22.69 -2.04 -16.83
N PHE A 420 23.92 -1.77 -17.32
CA PHE A 420 24.13 -1.04 -18.56
C PHE A 420 24.20 -1.92 -19.82
N VAL A 421 24.09 -3.24 -19.70
CA VAL A 421 24.25 -4.18 -20.84
C VAL A 421 23.24 -3.93 -21.96
N LYS A 422 22.01 -3.54 -21.60
CA LYS A 422 20.94 -3.20 -22.53
C LYS A 422 20.43 -1.77 -22.35
N ALA A 423 21.27 -0.88 -21.78
CA ALA A 423 20.87 0.48 -21.49
C ALA A 423 20.60 1.27 -22.78
N ASP A 424 19.39 1.73 -22.93
CA ASP A 424 18.90 2.60 -23.98
C ASP A 424 18.44 3.96 -23.42
N GLU A 425 17.83 4.80 -24.25
CA GLU A 425 17.28 6.09 -23.84
C GLU A 425 16.27 5.94 -22.69
N GLY A 426 15.41 4.92 -22.77
CA GLY A 426 14.40 4.62 -21.76
C GLY A 426 15.00 4.27 -20.40
N PHE A 427 16.10 3.52 -20.38
CA PHE A 427 16.82 3.18 -19.15
C PHE A 427 17.34 4.45 -18.42
N TYR A 428 18.04 5.34 -19.11
CA TYR A 428 18.59 6.56 -18.50
C TYR A 428 17.48 7.49 -18.01
N LYS A 429 16.41 7.61 -18.78
CA LYS A 429 15.20 8.33 -18.37
C LYS A 429 14.57 7.75 -17.11
N ALA A 430 14.44 6.44 -17.01
CA ALA A 430 13.88 5.76 -15.84
C ALA A 430 14.73 5.98 -14.59
N VAL A 431 16.06 5.86 -14.70
CA VAL A 431 17.01 6.17 -13.61
C VAL A 431 16.86 7.62 -13.14
N PHE A 432 16.78 8.55 -14.09
CA PHE A 432 16.64 9.97 -13.77
C PHE A 432 15.33 10.27 -13.04
N LEU A 433 14.21 9.75 -13.51
CA LEU A 433 12.91 9.88 -12.87
C LEU A 433 12.89 9.26 -11.46
N ALA A 434 13.49 8.08 -11.29
CA ALA A 434 13.58 7.43 -9.99
C ALA A 434 14.35 8.29 -8.98
N LEU A 435 15.45 8.90 -9.40
CA LEU A 435 16.22 9.83 -8.57
C LEU A 435 15.43 11.08 -8.19
N LEU A 436 14.76 11.71 -9.15
CA LEU A 436 13.98 12.92 -8.91
C LEU A 436 12.82 12.67 -7.93
N ARG A 437 12.08 11.58 -8.16
CA ARG A 437 10.93 11.21 -7.32
C ARG A 437 11.36 10.75 -5.93
N GLY A 438 12.39 9.91 -5.84
CA GLY A 438 12.99 9.54 -4.56
C GLY A 438 13.52 10.76 -3.77
N ALA A 439 13.86 11.83 -4.49
CA ALA A 439 14.18 13.14 -3.94
C ALA A 439 12.94 14.00 -3.55
N GLY A 440 11.73 13.51 -3.75
CA GLY A 440 10.50 14.27 -3.55
C GLY A 440 10.31 15.43 -4.55
N ILE A 441 11.12 15.48 -5.63
CA ILE A 441 11.02 16.50 -6.67
C ILE A 441 9.84 16.16 -7.58
N LYS A 442 8.91 17.12 -7.73
CA LYS A 442 7.77 16.95 -8.61
C LYS A 442 8.24 16.77 -10.05
N SER A 443 8.21 15.53 -10.53
CA SER A 443 8.63 15.16 -11.88
C SER A 443 7.61 14.24 -12.52
N MET A 444 7.38 14.43 -13.80
CA MET A 444 6.46 13.66 -14.62
C MET A 444 7.22 13.11 -15.82
N GLY A 445 7.07 11.81 -16.08
CA GLY A 445 7.61 11.16 -17.27
C GLY A 445 6.51 10.98 -18.33
N GLU A 446 6.89 10.96 -19.59
CA GLU A 446 6.01 10.63 -20.71
C GLU A 446 4.73 11.49 -20.74
N VAL A 447 4.87 12.81 -20.53
CA VAL A 447 3.74 13.73 -20.37
C VAL A 447 3.08 14.04 -21.71
N HIS A 448 1.84 13.63 -21.88
CA HIS A 448 1.06 13.88 -23.08
C HIS A 448 0.70 15.36 -23.23
N GLY A 449 0.95 15.90 -24.41
CA GLY A 449 0.49 17.22 -24.85
C GLY A 449 -0.35 17.10 -26.11
N SER A 450 -0.87 18.21 -26.62
CA SER A 450 -1.72 18.25 -27.82
C SER A 450 -1.01 17.77 -29.10
N ARG A 451 0.33 17.78 -29.13
CA ARG A 451 1.13 17.49 -30.34
C ARG A 451 2.18 16.40 -30.13
N GLY A 452 2.14 15.72 -29.00
CA GLY A 452 3.11 14.66 -28.69
C GLY A 452 3.29 14.46 -27.20
N ARG A 453 4.39 13.81 -26.81
CA ARG A 453 4.71 13.41 -25.45
C ARG A 453 6.14 13.86 -25.12
N SER A 454 6.31 14.66 -24.05
CA SER A 454 7.62 15.04 -23.52
C SER A 454 8.21 13.93 -22.65
N ASP A 455 9.52 13.75 -22.67
CA ASP A 455 10.17 12.68 -21.91
C ASP A 455 10.11 12.90 -20.41
N VAL A 456 10.52 14.08 -19.93
CA VAL A 456 10.51 14.43 -18.49
C VAL A 456 10.15 15.89 -18.30
N GLU A 457 9.25 16.15 -17.36
CA GLU A 457 8.96 17.51 -16.91
C GLU A 457 9.24 17.61 -15.40
N VAL A 458 9.98 18.65 -14.99
CA VAL A 458 10.33 18.89 -13.58
C VAL A 458 9.74 20.23 -13.17
N VAL A 459 8.96 20.23 -12.08
CA VAL A 459 8.26 21.42 -11.60
C VAL A 459 8.81 21.85 -10.25
N THR A 460 9.42 23.03 -10.21
CA THR A 460 9.81 23.71 -8.96
C THR A 460 8.99 25.00 -8.78
N PRO A 461 8.94 25.60 -7.60
CA PRO A 461 8.20 26.85 -7.41
C PRO A 461 8.59 27.95 -8.40
N PRO A 462 9.88 28.22 -8.67
CA PRO A 462 10.28 29.30 -9.60
C PRO A 462 10.30 28.85 -11.08
N ARG A 463 10.44 27.54 -11.37
CA ARG A 463 10.74 27.06 -12.72
C ARG A 463 10.01 25.79 -13.11
N VAL A 464 9.82 25.63 -14.42
CA VAL A 464 9.44 24.37 -15.05
C VAL A 464 10.50 23.98 -16.06
N PHE A 465 11.03 22.78 -15.92
CA PHE A 465 11.96 22.19 -16.88
C PHE A 465 11.22 21.24 -17.79
N VAL A 466 11.38 21.41 -19.09
CA VAL A 466 10.93 20.48 -20.11
C VAL A 466 12.17 19.83 -20.71
N ILE A 467 12.35 18.53 -20.43
CA ILE A 467 13.57 17.80 -20.74
C ILE A 467 13.26 16.71 -21.76
N GLU A 468 14.02 16.69 -22.83
CA GLU A 468 14.00 15.65 -23.86
C GLU A 468 15.29 14.85 -23.80
N PHE A 469 15.22 13.54 -23.67
CA PHE A 469 16.35 12.63 -23.67
C PHE A 469 16.72 12.23 -25.10
N LYS A 470 18.00 12.09 -25.36
CA LYS A 470 18.54 11.53 -26.60
C LYS A 470 19.78 10.71 -26.30
N THR A 471 20.06 9.74 -27.14
CA THR A 471 21.28 8.94 -27.07
C THR A 471 22.23 9.28 -28.22
N ALA A 472 23.52 9.24 -27.94
CA ALA A 472 24.60 9.42 -28.92
C ALA A 472 25.60 8.26 -28.84
N LYS A 473 26.24 7.92 -29.95
CA LYS A 473 27.39 7.01 -29.98
C LYS A 473 28.61 7.84 -30.37
N GLY A 474 29.36 8.21 -29.34
CA GLY A 474 30.56 9.04 -29.47
C GLY A 474 30.30 10.56 -29.68
N GLU A 475 31.29 11.37 -29.37
CA GLU A 475 31.20 12.84 -29.27
C GLU A 475 30.68 13.52 -30.54
N ARG A 476 31.00 12.99 -31.71
CA ARG A 476 30.64 13.62 -33.01
C ARG A 476 29.15 13.74 -33.26
N THR A 477 28.35 12.97 -32.54
CA THR A 477 26.89 12.97 -32.72
C THR A 477 26.15 13.72 -31.61
N VAL A 478 26.82 14.11 -30.52
CA VAL A 478 26.22 14.74 -29.35
C VAL A 478 25.50 16.05 -29.70
N ASP A 479 26.17 16.97 -30.39
CA ASP A 479 25.59 18.29 -30.69
C ASP A 479 24.39 18.17 -31.65
N SER A 480 24.45 17.27 -32.62
CA SER A 480 23.32 17.03 -33.52
C SER A 480 22.11 16.45 -32.78
N ARG A 481 22.33 15.55 -31.81
CA ARG A 481 21.27 14.97 -30.96
C ARG A 481 20.68 15.99 -30.00
N ARG A 482 21.52 16.89 -29.44
CA ARG A 482 21.08 18.00 -28.59
C ARG A 482 20.17 18.96 -29.34
N LEU A 483 20.59 19.37 -30.53
CA LEU A 483 19.80 20.24 -31.41
C LEU A 483 18.46 19.57 -31.81
N ALA A 484 18.48 18.26 -32.12
CA ALA A 484 17.26 17.49 -32.42
C ALA A 484 16.29 17.44 -31.22
N GLY A 485 16.77 17.24 -30.00
CA GLY A 485 15.94 17.25 -28.80
C GLY A 485 15.31 18.63 -28.53
N LEU A 486 16.09 19.70 -28.63
CA LEU A 486 15.54 21.06 -28.49
C LEU A 486 14.51 21.39 -29.58
N ALA A 487 14.79 21.02 -30.83
CA ALA A 487 13.85 21.21 -31.94
C ALA A 487 12.56 20.41 -31.74
N GLN A 488 12.64 19.24 -31.12
CA GLN A 488 11.46 18.43 -30.77
C GLN A 488 10.58 19.14 -29.72
N ILE A 489 11.18 19.68 -28.64
CA ILE A 489 10.45 20.43 -27.60
C ILE A 489 9.71 21.61 -28.25
N GLU A 490 10.37 22.36 -29.13
CA GLU A 490 9.77 23.52 -29.81
C GLU A 490 8.64 23.13 -30.77
N SER A 491 8.92 22.21 -31.70
CA SER A 491 7.97 21.82 -32.74
C SER A 491 6.72 21.15 -32.18
N ARG A 492 6.83 20.46 -31.05
CA ARG A 492 5.73 19.79 -30.35
C ARG A 492 5.04 20.66 -29.33
N GLY A 493 5.57 21.86 -29.02
CA GLY A 493 4.95 22.82 -28.08
C GLY A 493 4.79 22.30 -26.65
N TYR A 494 5.70 21.43 -26.18
CA TYR A 494 5.58 20.79 -24.85
C TYR A 494 5.54 21.79 -23.69
N ALA A 495 6.14 22.95 -23.87
CA ALA A 495 6.21 24.02 -22.88
C ALA A 495 4.99 24.97 -22.87
N GLU A 496 4.15 24.95 -23.91
CA GLU A 496 3.06 25.92 -24.11
C GLU A 496 2.04 25.92 -22.94
N LYS A 497 1.75 24.75 -22.37
CA LYS A 497 0.81 24.60 -21.26
C LYS A 497 1.22 25.34 -19.98
N TYR A 498 2.51 25.67 -19.84
CA TYR A 498 3.05 26.39 -18.67
C TYR A 498 3.15 27.91 -18.89
N ALA A 499 2.89 28.41 -20.09
CA ALA A 499 3.08 29.82 -20.44
C ALA A 499 2.25 30.79 -19.57
N ALA A 500 1.08 30.35 -19.07
CA ALA A 500 0.20 31.16 -18.22
C ALA A 500 0.51 31.07 -16.72
N GLU A 501 1.46 30.22 -16.29
CA GLU A 501 1.70 29.95 -14.86
C GLU A 501 2.65 30.96 -14.19
N GLY A 502 3.25 31.89 -14.94
CA GLY A 502 4.18 32.90 -14.42
C GLY A 502 5.53 32.36 -13.94
N ARG A 503 5.85 31.09 -14.26
CA ARG A 503 7.13 30.46 -13.95
C ARG A 503 8.10 30.56 -15.12
N GLU A 504 9.39 30.59 -14.80
CA GLU A 504 10.41 30.49 -15.83
C GLU A 504 10.41 29.08 -16.45
N ILE A 505 10.37 29.00 -17.77
CA ILE A 505 10.40 27.73 -18.51
C ILE A 505 11.81 27.49 -19.04
N VAL A 506 12.41 26.38 -18.62
CA VAL A 506 13.76 25.95 -19.03
C VAL A 506 13.62 24.72 -19.93
N LYS A 507 14.04 24.83 -21.19
CA LYS A 507 14.02 23.75 -22.17
C LYS A 507 15.39 23.10 -22.25
N CYS A 508 15.48 21.80 -22.05
CA CYS A 508 16.74 21.05 -22.01
C CYS A 508 16.68 19.83 -22.93
N ALA A 509 17.74 19.58 -23.68
CA ALA A 509 17.97 18.31 -24.33
C ALA A 509 19.13 17.59 -23.62
N PHE A 510 18.83 16.49 -22.97
CA PHE A 510 19.80 15.66 -22.27
C PHE A 510 20.29 14.56 -23.21
N VAL A 511 21.58 14.59 -23.54
CA VAL A 511 22.18 13.61 -24.44
C VAL A 511 23.09 12.68 -23.66
N VAL A 512 22.76 11.40 -23.69
CA VAL A 512 23.58 10.36 -23.06
C VAL A 512 24.54 9.78 -24.10
N ASP A 513 25.81 9.86 -23.85
CA ASP A 513 26.84 9.14 -24.61
C ASP A 513 26.86 7.68 -24.12
N LEU A 514 26.43 6.76 -24.99
CA LEU A 514 26.35 5.33 -24.66
C LEU A 514 27.73 4.67 -24.45
N GLU A 515 28.78 5.21 -25.03
CA GLU A 515 30.16 4.73 -24.84
C GLU A 515 30.69 5.16 -23.48
N LYS A 516 30.46 6.42 -23.10
CA LYS A 516 30.84 6.97 -21.81
C LYS A 516 29.89 6.59 -20.67
N ARG A 517 28.70 6.14 -21.00
CA ARG A 517 27.60 5.88 -20.04
C ARG A 517 27.30 7.09 -19.15
N ALA A 518 27.31 8.27 -19.76
CA ALA A 518 27.18 9.53 -19.06
C ALA A 518 26.38 10.55 -19.86
N LEU A 519 25.71 11.45 -19.14
CA LEU A 519 25.05 12.62 -19.71
C LEU A 519 26.11 13.68 -20.09
N VAL A 520 26.05 14.18 -21.31
CA VAL A 520 27.07 15.11 -21.88
C VAL A 520 26.43 16.42 -22.35
#